data_8777ac6d269566d9e8809eaec5fd7044
#
_entry.id   8777ac6d269566d9e8809eaec5fd7044
#
_cell.length_a   1.000
_cell.length_b   1.000
_cell.length_c   1.000
_cell.angle_alpha   90.00
_cell.angle_beta   90.00
_cell.angle_gamma   90.00
#
_symmetry.space_group_name_H-M   'P 1'
#
loop_
_entity.id
_entity.type
_entity.pdbx_description
1 polymer ?
#
loop_
_entity_poly.entity_id
_entity_poly.type
_entity_poly.pdbx_seq_one_letter_code
_entity_poly.pdbx_strand_id
1 'polypeptide(L)'
;MAIPFVELNKANPSSIIELFEIELTVGKHIATGNPQNLPTIYRFHAGANLNSFGEIVFQSQSYQRVVVKTEGFERKSSGVIARPLLTFSNLGGINRDPTTDQLMTMSDFLQLVNQVTPHNDLIDAKVTRKLPLASALDNTNFASGTNPFGTPSSNRLRDEIYVIDRKAVENRQVVQFELTAAHDLENRKIPQRVVTRDIFPAAGTFV
;
A
#
# COMPACT_ATOMS: atom_id res chain seq x y z
N MET A 1 -8.55 -13.09 -8.15
CA MET A 1 -8.53 -12.94 -6.67
C MET A 1 -9.70 -13.75 -6.12
N ALA A 2 -9.45 -14.76 -5.34
CA ALA A 2 -10.49 -15.52 -4.64
C ALA A 2 -10.44 -15.18 -3.15
N ILE A 3 -11.60 -14.90 -2.56
CA ILE A 3 -11.69 -14.67 -1.11
C ILE A 3 -11.65 -16.06 -0.44
N PRO A 4 -10.76 -16.28 0.52
CA PRO A 4 -10.55 -17.59 1.13
C PRO A 4 -11.63 -17.93 2.17
N PHE A 5 -12.91 -17.99 1.75
CA PHE A 5 -14.04 -18.27 2.66
C PHE A 5 -13.88 -19.57 3.45
N VAL A 6 -13.37 -20.62 2.80
CA VAL A 6 -13.16 -21.92 3.44
C VAL A 6 -12.14 -21.82 4.58
N GLU A 7 -11.09 -21.06 4.37
CA GLU A 7 -10.04 -20.85 5.38
C GLU A 7 -10.52 -19.96 6.53
N LEU A 8 -11.24 -18.91 6.22
CA LEU A 8 -11.77 -17.98 7.23
C LEU A 8 -12.84 -18.60 8.12
N ASN A 9 -13.53 -19.64 7.63
CA ASN A 9 -14.56 -20.37 8.39
C ASN A 9 -14.00 -21.50 9.27
N LYS A 10 -12.68 -21.74 9.27
CA LYS A 10 -12.06 -22.70 10.17
C LYS A 10 -12.09 -22.22 11.61
N ALA A 11 -12.16 -23.14 12.56
CA ALA A 11 -12.06 -22.81 13.98
C ALA A 11 -10.72 -22.15 14.36
N ASN A 12 -9.67 -22.43 13.59
CA ASN A 12 -8.34 -21.83 13.73
C ASN A 12 -7.83 -21.43 12.33
N PRO A 13 -8.22 -20.26 11.81
CA PRO A 13 -7.74 -19.77 10.53
C PRO A 13 -6.25 -19.40 10.60
N SER A 14 -5.56 -19.51 9.48
CA SER A 14 -4.16 -19.04 9.40
C SER A 14 -4.08 -17.52 9.55
N SER A 15 -2.95 -17.05 10.07
CA SER A 15 -2.73 -15.62 10.31
C SER A 15 -2.87 -14.79 9.03
N ILE A 16 -3.44 -13.59 9.16
CA ILE A 16 -3.46 -12.58 8.11
C ILE A 16 -2.13 -11.86 8.12
N ILE A 17 -1.51 -11.72 6.96
CA ILE A 17 -0.26 -11.00 6.76
C ILE A 17 -0.56 -9.67 6.07
N GLU A 18 0.04 -8.58 6.53
CA GLU A 18 -0.09 -7.28 5.91
C GLU A 18 1.09 -7.01 4.96
N LEU A 19 0.78 -6.80 3.70
CA LEU A 19 1.73 -6.44 2.65
C LEU A 19 1.32 -5.11 2.03
N PHE A 20 2.30 -4.29 1.72
CA PHE A 20 2.09 -2.97 1.14
C PHE A 20 2.85 -2.82 -0.17
N GLU A 21 2.24 -2.14 -1.11
CA GLU A 21 2.86 -1.71 -2.36
C GLU A 21 2.66 -0.22 -2.54
N ILE A 22 3.74 0.53 -2.80
CA ILE A 22 3.69 1.93 -3.22
C ILE A 22 4.07 1.97 -4.69
N GLU A 23 3.13 2.37 -5.54
CA GLU A 23 3.31 2.49 -6.97
C GLU A 23 3.64 3.93 -7.33
N LEU A 24 4.81 4.12 -7.96
CA LEU A 24 5.33 5.42 -8.38
C LEU A 24 4.98 5.70 -9.84
N THR A 25 4.61 6.93 -10.14
CA THR A 25 4.30 7.37 -11.50
C THR A 25 5.54 7.94 -12.17
N VAL A 26 5.89 7.41 -13.34
CA VAL A 26 6.97 7.96 -14.18
C VAL A 26 6.58 9.36 -14.67
N GLY A 27 7.51 10.27 -14.66
CA GLY A 27 7.30 11.69 -14.98
C GLY A 27 6.81 12.54 -13.81
N LYS A 28 6.40 11.91 -12.69
CA LYS A 28 5.98 12.60 -11.47
C LYS A 28 6.87 12.25 -10.27
N HIS A 29 7.06 10.96 -10.01
CA HIS A 29 7.88 10.46 -8.90
C HIS A 29 9.23 9.93 -9.37
N ILE A 30 9.30 9.44 -10.59
CA ILE A 30 10.50 8.91 -11.23
C ILE A 30 10.73 9.68 -12.52
N ALA A 31 11.97 10.07 -12.78
CA ALA A 31 12.33 10.76 -14.02
C ALA A 31 11.99 9.93 -15.25
N THR A 32 11.61 10.59 -16.34
CA THR A 32 11.36 9.94 -17.63
C THR A 32 12.64 9.21 -18.10
N GLY A 33 12.51 7.94 -18.47
CA GLY A 33 13.64 7.08 -18.79
C GLY A 33 14.30 6.42 -17.59
N ASN A 34 13.90 6.78 -16.36
CA ASN A 34 14.38 6.21 -15.10
C ASN A 34 15.91 6.06 -15.03
N PRO A 35 16.69 7.14 -15.16
CA PRO A 35 18.14 7.09 -15.20
C PRO A 35 18.77 6.56 -13.91
N GLN A 36 18.03 6.63 -12.80
CA GLN A 36 18.44 6.15 -11.48
C GLN A 36 18.08 4.67 -11.26
N ASN A 37 17.44 4.02 -12.23
CA ASN A 37 16.95 2.64 -12.15
C ASN A 37 16.14 2.33 -10.89
N LEU A 38 15.29 3.26 -10.46
CA LEU A 38 14.45 3.09 -9.28
C LEU A 38 13.30 2.11 -9.58
N PRO A 39 12.93 1.26 -8.62
CA PRO A 39 11.75 0.43 -8.77
C PRO A 39 10.49 1.30 -8.94
N THR A 40 9.62 0.94 -9.88
CA THR A 40 8.32 1.60 -10.04
C THR A 40 7.32 1.20 -8.96
N ILE A 41 7.53 0.05 -8.31
CA ILE A 41 6.70 -0.46 -7.23
C ILE A 41 7.60 -0.86 -6.07
N TYR A 42 7.43 -0.19 -4.94
CA TYR A 42 8.07 -0.55 -3.67
C TYR A 42 7.15 -1.49 -2.89
N ARG A 43 7.69 -2.67 -2.53
CA ARG A 43 6.97 -3.71 -1.80
C ARG A 43 7.58 -3.90 -0.43
N PHE A 44 6.75 -3.78 0.62
CA PHE A 44 7.24 -3.89 1.98
C PHE A 44 6.19 -4.48 2.93
N HIS A 45 6.67 -4.89 4.10
CA HIS A 45 5.85 -5.34 5.22
C HIS A 45 6.42 -4.85 6.55
N ALA A 46 5.55 -4.71 7.55
CA ALA A 46 5.94 -4.32 8.92
C ALA A 46 6.12 -5.52 9.86
N GLY A 47 5.80 -6.73 9.40
CA GLY A 47 5.70 -7.92 10.22
C GLY A 47 7.03 -8.54 10.63
N ALA A 48 6.95 -9.66 11.36
CA ALA A 48 8.10 -10.47 11.70
C ALA A 48 8.67 -11.17 10.46
N ASN A 49 9.97 -11.47 10.50
CA ASN A 49 10.62 -12.26 9.46
C ASN A 49 10.09 -13.69 9.50
N LEU A 50 9.69 -14.21 8.36
CA LEU A 50 9.35 -15.61 8.18
C LEU A 50 10.55 -16.44 7.69
N ASN A 51 11.56 -15.77 7.13
CA ASN A 51 12.79 -16.38 6.67
C ASN A 51 14.02 -15.63 7.20
N SER A 52 15.22 -16.18 6.96
CA SER A 52 16.49 -15.58 7.40
C SER A 52 16.81 -14.25 6.70
N PHE A 53 16.17 -13.96 5.58
CA PHE A 53 16.43 -12.77 4.77
C PHE A 53 15.57 -11.58 5.17
N GLY A 54 14.56 -11.77 6.02
CA GLY A 54 13.65 -10.70 6.44
C GLY A 54 12.64 -10.27 5.37
N GLU A 55 12.50 -11.05 4.32
CA GLU A 55 11.54 -10.82 3.24
C GLU A 55 10.35 -11.76 3.34
N ILE A 56 9.21 -11.32 2.84
CA ILE A 56 8.04 -12.18 2.63
C ILE A 56 7.82 -12.29 1.12
N VAL A 57 7.75 -13.53 0.61
CA VAL A 57 7.46 -13.80 -0.79
C VAL A 57 6.00 -14.19 -0.95
N PHE A 58 5.27 -13.45 -1.77
CA PHE A 58 3.89 -13.72 -2.12
C PHE A 58 3.67 -13.56 -3.61
N GLN A 59 3.17 -14.59 -4.28
CA GLN A 59 3.01 -14.65 -5.74
C GLN A 59 4.31 -14.33 -6.49
N SER A 60 5.41 -14.92 -6.05
CA SER A 60 6.76 -14.69 -6.60
C SER A 60 7.25 -13.23 -6.53
N GLN A 61 6.59 -12.40 -5.72
CA GLN A 61 7.03 -11.03 -5.43
C GLN A 61 7.60 -10.98 -4.01
N SER A 62 8.78 -10.38 -3.87
CA SER A 62 9.43 -10.18 -2.58
C SER A 62 8.97 -8.87 -1.96
N TYR A 63 8.60 -8.91 -0.67
CA TYR A 63 8.24 -7.78 0.15
C TYR A 63 9.31 -7.62 1.23
N GLN A 64 9.99 -6.49 1.21
CA GLN A 64 11.08 -6.20 2.14
C GLN A 64 10.55 -5.81 3.51
N ARG A 65 11.26 -6.19 4.55
CA ARG A 65 10.95 -5.74 5.89
C ARG A 65 11.35 -4.29 6.07
N VAL A 66 10.37 -3.45 6.39
CA VAL A 66 10.58 -2.03 6.70
C VAL A 66 9.97 -1.71 8.06
N VAL A 67 10.64 -0.86 8.84
CA VAL A 67 10.08 -0.39 10.11
C VAL A 67 9.03 0.66 9.81
N VAL A 68 7.79 0.21 9.67
CA VAL A 68 6.61 1.04 9.39
C VAL A 68 5.51 0.75 10.40
N LYS A 69 4.87 1.80 10.88
CA LYS A 69 3.65 1.74 11.67
C LYS A 69 2.46 2.12 10.80
N THR A 70 1.40 1.34 10.86
CA THR A 70 0.18 1.49 10.08
C THR A 70 -0.99 1.75 11.02
N GLU A 71 -1.74 2.82 10.81
CA GLU A 71 -2.86 3.20 11.67
C GLU A 71 -4.05 3.67 10.81
N GLY A 72 -5.27 3.55 11.32
CA GLY A 72 -6.46 4.13 10.70
C GLY A 72 -7.03 3.37 9.50
N PHE A 73 -6.58 2.13 9.24
CA PHE A 73 -7.15 1.29 8.18
C PHE A 73 -8.50 0.64 8.54
N GLU A 74 -9.03 1.00 9.68
CA GLU A 74 -10.29 0.46 10.17
C GLU A 74 -11.48 1.02 9.36
N ARG A 75 -12.41 0.13 9.04
CA ARG A 75 -13.68 0.51 8.42
C ARG A 75 -14.71 0.82 9.51
N LYS A 76 -15.21 2.04 9.51
CA LYS A 76 -16.26 2.48 10.43
C LYS A 76 -17.62 2.39 9.76
N SER A 77 -18.61 1.84 10.46
CA SER A 77 -20.01 1.77 10.00
C SER A 77 -20.69 3.14 9.91
N SER A 78 -20.09 4.18 10.50
CA SER A 78 -20.61 5.55 10.51
C SER A 78 -20.47 6.29 9.17
N GLY A 79 -19.92 5.63 8.11
CA GLY A 79 -19.76 6.23 6.78
C GLY A 79 -18.61 7.25 6.66
N VAL A 80 -17.81 7.43 7.71
CA VAL A 80 -16.63 8.30 7.64
C VAL A 80 -15.56 7.60 6.79
N ILE A 81 -15.01 8.29 5.79
CA ILE A 81 -13.93 7.81 4.95
C ILE A 81 -12.68 7.69 5.82
N ALA A 82 -12.05 6.50 5.78
CA ALA A 82 -10.81 6.27 6.49
C ALA A 82 -9.68 7.10 5.86
N ARG A 83 -8.90 7.78 6.70
CA ARG A 83 -7.64 8.45 6.33
C ARG A 83 -6.49 7.79 7.09
N PRO A 84 -5.97 6.67 6.55
CA PRO A 84 -4.91 5.95 7.21
C PRO A 84 -3.61 6.74 7.26
N LEU A 85 -2.78 6.41 8.25
CA LEU A 85 -1.44 6.95 8.42
C LEU A 85 -0.41 5.86 8.22
N LEU A 86 0.61 6.14 7.44
CA LEU A 86 1.83 5.35 7.30
C LEU A 86 3.00 6.12 7.93
N THR A 87 3.56 5.59 9.00
CA THR A 87 4.72 6.20 9.67
C THR A 87 5.93 5.31 9.46
N PHE A 88 6.87 5.75 8.64
CA PHE A 88 8.14 5.07 8.38
C PHE A 88 9.21 5.54 9.37
N SER A 89 10.05 4.59 9.82
CA SER A 89 11.28 4.96 10.50
C SER A 89 12.27 5.57 9.49
N ASN A 90 12.83 6.71 9.86
CA ASN A 90 13.87 7.38 9.06
C ASN A 90 15.29 6.95 9.46
N LEU A 91 15.41 6.01 10.42
CA LEU A 91 16.69 5.47 10.91
C LEU A 91 17.14 4.21 10.17
N GLY A 92 16.23 3.58 9.40
CA GLY A 92 16.49 2.36 8.64
C GLY A 92 16.20 2.55 7.16
N GLY A 93 16.97 1.88 6.31
CA GLY A 93 16.78 1.97 4.86
C GLY A 93 15.51 1.26 4.40
N ILE A 94 14.79 1.91 3.50
CA ILE A 94 13.62 1.33 2.79
C ILE A 94 14.05 0.68 1.46
N ASN A 95 15.19 1.05 0.95
CA ASN A 95 15.78 0.53 -0.28
C ASN A 95 17.30 0.73 -0.27
N ARG A 96 17.99 0.11 -1.21
CA ARG A 96 19.39 0.39 -1.50
C ARG A 96 19.50 1.42 -2.61
N ASP A 97 20.42 2.36 -2.45
CA ASP A 97 20.80 3.28 -3.51
C ASP A 97 21.40 2.45 -4.66
N PRO A 98 20.85 2.52 -5.88
CA PRO A 98 21.32 1.72 -7.01
C PRO A 98 22.76 2.03 -7.43
N THR A 99 23.31 3.17 -7.00
CA THR A 99 24.67 3.62 -7.34
C THR A 99 25.68 3.26 -6.28
N THR A 100 25.32 3.41 -4.99
CA THR A 100 26.25 3.27 -3.85
C THR A 100 26.03 1.98 -3.07
N ASP A 101 24.98 1.21 -3.35
CA ASP A 101 24.54 0.02 -2.59
C ASP A 101 24.30 0.28 -1.08
N GLN A 102 24.25 1.54 -0.67
CA GLN A 102 23.96 1.92 0.70
C GLN A 102 22.46 1.92 0.98
N LEU A 103 22.10 1.61 2.22
CA LEU A 103 20.72 1.71 2.68
C LEU A 103 20.27 3.16 2.67
N MET A 104 19.25 3.46 1.89
CA MET A 104 18.67 4.78 1.73
C MET A 104 17.58 5.00 2.77
N THR A 105 17.65 6.10 3.49
CA THR A 105 16.58 6.48 4.43
C THR A 105 15.33 6.94 3.67
N MET A 106 14.20 7.07 4.36
CA MET A 106 12.98 7.60 3.73
C MET A 106 13.16 9.04 3.27
N SER A 107 13.89 9.87 4.01
CA SER A 107 14.20 11.25 3.58
C SER A 107 15.09 11.30 2.36
N ASP A 108 16.10 10.44 2.24
CA ASP A 108 16.94 10.36 1.04
C ASP A 108 16.11 9.97 -0.18
N PHE A 109 15.20 9.00 -0.01
CA PHE A 109 14.28 8.61 -1.06
C PHE A 109 13.35 9.76 -1.50
N LEU A 110 12.78 10.51 -0.55
CA LEU A 110 11.99 11.70 -0.86
C LEU A 110 12.80 12.77 -1.59
N GLN A 111 14.08 12.93 -1.25
CA GLN A 111 14.96 13.85 -1.95
C GLN A 111 15.11 13.47 -3.43
N LEU A 112 15.24 12.19 -3.76
CA LEU A 112 15.28 11.72 -5.15
C LEU A 112 13.97 12.00 -5.90
N VAL A 113 12.83 11.75 -5.27
CA VAL A 113 11.51 12.05 -5.85
C VAL A 113 11.35 13.56 -6.10
N ASN A 114 11.77 14.38 -5.14
CA ASN A 114 11.69 15.85 -5.22
C ASN A 114 12.65 16.47 -6.26
N GLN A 115 13.66 15.73 -6.72
CA GLN A 115 14.47 16.13 -7.87
C GLN A 115 13.68 16.07 -9.20
N VAL A 116 12.71 15.14 -9.28
CA VAL A 116 11.85 14.99 -10.46
C VAL A 116 10.74 16.05 -10.48
N THR A 117 10.02 16.13 -9.36
CA THR A 117 8.96 17.13 -9.17
C THR A 117 9.18 17.81 -7.82
N PRO A 118 9.64 19.06 -7.79
CA PRO A 118 9.92 19.77 -6.55
C PRO A 118 8.72 19.79 -5.60
N HIS A 119 8.98 19.49 -4.31
CA HIS A 119 7.95 19.45 -3.25
C HIS A 119 6.82 18.43 -3.47
N ASN A 120 7.03 17.41 -4.28
CA ASN A 120 6.02 16.39 -4.52
C ASN A 120 5.84 15.46 -3.31
N ASP A 121 6.93 15.10 -2.63
CA ASP A 121 6.91 14.28 -1.39
C ASP A 121 6.05 13.00 -1.52
N LEU A 122 6.04 12.35 -2.67
CA LEU A 122 5.21 11.18 -3.02
C LEU A 122 3.69 11.44 -3.12
N ILE A 123 3.25 12.69 -3.17
CA ILE A 123 1.83 13.01 -3.34
C ILE A 123 1.29 12.34 -4.62
N ASP A 124 0.09 11.75 -4.53
CA ASP A 124 -0.58 10.95 -5.56
C ASP A 124 0.08 9.58 -5.85
N ALA A 125 1.09 9.15 -5.10
CA ALA A 125 1.55 7.77 -5.20
C ALA A 125 0.46 6.82 -4.69
N LYS A 126 0.20 5.77 -5.45
CA LYS A 126 -0.83 4.78 -5.12
C LYS A 126 -0.29 3.79 -4.10
N VAL A 127 -1.02 3.60 -3.01
CA VAL A 127 -0.71 2.63 -1.96
C VAL A 127 -1.74 1.51 -2.00
N THR A 128 -1.28 0.28 -2.19
CA THR A 128 -2.12 -0.91 -2.15
C THR A 128 -1.77 -1.74 -0.93
N ARG A 129 -2.74 -1.93 -0.04
CA ARG A 129 -2.64 -2.87 1.09
C ARG A 129 -3.22 -4.20 0.68
N LYS A 130 -2.41 -5.26 0.75
CA LYS A 130 -2.78 -6.63 0.45
C LYS A 130 -2.78 -7.45 1.73
N LEU A 131 -3.77 -8.30 1.90
CA LEU A 131 -4.00 -9.09 3.10
C LEU A 131 -4.09 -10.59 2.76
N PRO A 132 -2.98 -11.23 2.35
CA PRO A 132 -2.94 -12.67 2.19
C PRO A 132 -2.99 -13.39 3.54
N LEU A 133 -3.42 -14.64 3.51
CA LEU A 133 -3.31 -15.56 4.64
C LEU A 133 -1.95 -16.27 4.61
N ALA A 134 -1.43 -16.65 5.76
CA ALA A 134 -0.17 -17.41 5.84
C ALA A 134 -0.22 -18.71 5.03
N SER A 135 -1.39 -19.34 4.91
CA SER A 135 -1.63 -20.53 4.09
C SER A 135 -1.45 -20.30 2.59
N ALA A 136 -1.54 -19.05 2.12
CA ALA A 136 -1.42 -18.68 0.70
C ALA A 136 -0.01 -18.25 0.30
N LEU A 137 0.91 -18.06 1.26
CA LEU A 137 2.28 -17.62 0.98
C LEU A 137 3.10 -18.66 0.22
N ASP A 138 4.10 -18.18 -0.51
CA ASP A 138 5.01 -19.02 -1.28
C ASP A 138 5.85 -19.92 -0.36
N ASN A 139 6.21 -21.09 -0.84
CA ASN A 139 6.98 -22.10 -0.10
C ASN A 139 8.36 -21.59 0.35
N THR A 140 8.93 -20.66 -0.39
CA THR A 140 10.26 -20.05 -0.10
C THR A 140 10.30 -19.28 1.23
N ASN A 141 9.15 -18.93 1.79
CA ASN A 141 9.08 -18.28 3.10
C ASN A 141 9.41 -19.21 4.28
N PHE A 142 9.41 -20.51 4.06
CA PHE A 142 9.51 -21.50 5.14
C PHE A 142 10.81 -22.31 5.03
N ALA A 143 11.47 -22.53 6.16
CA ALA A 143 12.77 -23.21 6.23
C ALA A 143 12.75 -24.63 5.65
N SER A 144 11.60 -25.31 5.68
CA SER A 144 11.41 -26.64 5.08
C SER A 144 11.22 -26.62 3.56
N GLY A 145 11.14 -25.43 2.94
CA GLY A 145 10.80 -25.30 1.52
C GLY A 145 9.37 -25.74 1.20
N THR A 146 8.51 -25.83 2.21
CA THR A 146 7.09 -26.19 2.06
C THR A 146 6.26 -25.37 3.05
N ASN A 147 5.15 -24.82 2.58
CA ASN A 147 4.23 -24.08 3.44
C ASN A 147 3.46 -25.05 4.36
N PRO A 148 3.66 -25.02 5.68
CA PRO A 148 2.99 -25.94 6.61
C PRO A 148 1.51 -25.62 6.80
N PHE A 149 1.03 -24.43 6.38
CA PHE A 149 -0.34 -23.98 6.59
C PHE A 149 -1.25 -24.22 5.39
N GLY A 150 -0.68 -24.50 4.21
CA GLY A 150 -1.46 -24.74 3.00
C GLY A 150 -0.64 -24.76 1.72
N THR A 151 -1.31 -24.65 0.60
CA THR A 151 -0.69 -24.60 -0.72
C THR A 151 -0.58 -23.14 -1.21
N PRO A 152 0.58 -22.71 -1.74
CA PRO A 152 0.74 -21.37 -2.32
C PRO A 152 -0.38 -21.02 -3.29
N SER A 153 -0.97 -19.86 -3.12
CA SER A 153 -2.11 -19.43 -3.94
C SER A 153 -2.21 -17.90 -4.00
N SER A 154 -3.10 -17.41 -4.84
CA SER A 154 -3.41 -15.97 -4.92
C SER A 154 -4.51 -15.54 -3.93
N ASN A 155 -4.91 -16.42 -3.02
CA ASN A 155 -5.99 -16.17 -2.08
C ASN A 155 -5.61 -15.12 -1.06
N ARG A 156 -6.39 -14.04 -1.02
CA ARG A 156 -6.25 -12.94 -0.07
C ARG A 156 -7.57 -12.23 0.14
N LEU A 157 -7.67 -11.44 1.18
CA LEU A 157 -8.78 -10.52 1.35
C LEU A 157 -8.75 -9.46 0.23
N ARG A 158 -9.83 -8.69 0.13
CA ARG A 158 -9.92 -7.63 -0.87
C ARG A 158 -8.81 -6.60 -0.66
N ASP A 159 -8.09 -6.27 -1.74
CA ASP A 159 -7.08 -5.21 -1.73
C ASP A 159 -7.72 -3.88 -1.36
N GLU A 160 -7.03 -3.12 -0.53
CA GLU A 160 -7.40 -1.77 -0.15
C GLU A 160 -6.48 -0.80 -0.85
N ILE A 161 -7.07 0.11 -1.62
CA ILE A 161 -6.33 1.05 -2.48
C ILE A 161 -6.53 2.46 -1.93
N TYR A 162 -5.41 3.10 -1.65
CA TYR A 162 -5.32 4.48 -1.19
C TYR A 162 -4.36 5.25 -2.08
N VAL A 163 -4.31 6.56 -1.86
CA VAL A 163 -3.37 7.48 -2.50
C VAL A 163 -2.72 8.32 -1.41
N ILE A 164 -1.45 8.65 -1.54
CA ILE A 164 -0.78 9.56 -0.61
C ILE A 164 -1.32 10.96 -0.85
N ASP A 165 -1.98 11.51 0.17
CA ASP A 165 -2.55 12.87 0.14
C ASP A 165 -1.49 13.91 0.49
N ARG A 166 -0.77 13.67 1.59
CA ARG A 166 0.29 14.57 2.04
C ARG A 166 1.31 13.90 2.94
N LYS A 167 2.49 14.50 3.01
CA LYS A 167 3.48 14.23 4.05
C LYS A 167 3.11 15.05 5.30
N ALA A 168 2.67 14.37 6.37
CA ALA A 168 2.22 15.01 7.59
C ALA A 168 3.39 15.42 8.50
N VAL A 169 4.41 14.58 8.61
CA VAL A 169 5.59 14.82 9.45
C VAL A 169 6.83 14.31 8.74
N GLU A 170 7.92 15.07 8.85
CA GLU A 170 9.26 14.61 8.50
C GLU A 170 10.25 15.12 9.57
N ASN A 171 10.99 14.20 10.16
CA ASN A 171 12.09 14.52 11.06
C ASN A 171 13.17 13.42 10.99
N ARG A 172 14.24 13.55 11.79
CA ARG A 172 15.34 12.57 11.81
C ARG A 172 14.91 11.14 12.16
N GLN A 173 13.80 10.96 12.86
CA GLN A 173 13.39 9.65 13.39
C GLN A 173 12.28 9.02 12.54
N VAL A 174 11.35 9.83 12.03
CA VAL A 174 10.16 9.34 11.34
C VAL A 174 9.75 10.25 10.18
N VAL A 175 9.17 9.60 9.17
CA VAL A 175 8.42 10.26 8.09
C VAL A 175 7.01 9.69 8.09
N GLN A 176 6.00 10.55 8.14
CA GLN A 176 4.60 10.16 8.21
C GLN A 176 3.83 10.69 7.01
N PHE A 177 3.08 9.81 6.39
CA PHE A 177 2.17 10.10 5.28
C PHE A 177 0.73 9.88 5.70
N GLU A 178 -0.13 10.82 5.30
CA GLU A 178 -1.58 10.67 5.36
C GLU A 178 -2.08 10.12 4.02
N LEU A 179 -2.89 9.07 4.10
CA LEU A 179 -3.49 8.43 2.93
C LEU A 179 -4.96 8.85 2.80
N THR A 180 -5.43 8.90 1.57
CA THR A 180 -6.83 9.13 1.26
C THR A 180 -7.35 8.07 0.29
N ALA A 181 -8.67 7.84 0.30
CA ALA A 181 -9.27 6.97 -0.70
C ALA A 181 -9.23 7.62 -2.08
N ALA A 182 -8.98 6.84 -3.13
CA ALA A 182 -8.84 7.36 -4.49
C ALA A 182 -10.06 8.17 -5.01
N HIS A 183 -11.23 8.02 -4.39
CA HIS A 183 -12.45 8.76 -4.74
C HIS A 183 -12.64 10.07 -3.94
N ASP A 184 -11.82 10.30 -2.90
CA ASP A 184 -11.80 11.52 -2.08
C ASP A 184 -10.83 12.57 -2.64
N LEU A 185 -10.40 12.41 -3.89
CA LEU A 185 -9.53 13.37 -4.55
C LEU A 185 -10.28 14.66 -4.86
N GLU A 186 -9.60 15.80 -4.72
CA GLU A 186 -10.13 17.12 -5.07
C GLU A 186 -10.75 17.12 -6.47
N ASN A 187 -11.87 17.82 -6.60
CA ASN A 187 -12.65 18.00 -7.84
C ASN A 187 -13.48 16.78 -8.32
N ARG A 188 -13.59 15.69 -7.58
CA ARG A 188 -14.61 14.68 -7.89
C ARG A 188 -15.95 15.07 -7.27
N LYS A 189 -16.85 15.55 -8.12
CA LYS A 189 -18.25 15.80 -7.70
C LYS A 189 -19.00 14.47 -7.59
N ILE A 190 -19.41 14.10 -6.39
CA ILE A 190 -20.26 12.93 -6.13
C ILE A 190 -21.51 13.45 -5.39
N PRO A 191 -22.70 13.24 -5.94
CA PRO A 191 -23.02 12.62 -7.23
C PRO A 191 -22.68 13.53 -8.42
N GLN A 192 -22.30 12.93 -9.55
CA GLN A 192 -22.00 13.66 -10.79
C GLN A 192 -23.23 14.35 -11.39
N ARG A 193 -24.43 13.85 -11.08
CA ARG A 193 -25.71 14.41 -11.52
C ARG A 193 -26.64 14.51 -10.33
N VAL A 194 -27.29 15.65 -10.24
CA VAL A 194 -28.40 15.88 -9.31
C VAL A 194 -29.69 15.61 -10.07
N VAL A 195 -30.64 14.92 -9.43
CA VAL A 195 -31.97 14.69 -9.99
C VAL A 195 -32.72 16.02 -9.99
N THR A 196 -32.81 16.67 -11.14
CA THR A 196 -33.57 17.89 -11.37
C THR A 196 -34.69 17.63 -12.36
N ARG A 197 -35.78 18.39 -12.33
CA ARG A 197 -36.89 18.24 -13.28
C ARG A 197 -36.50 18.46 -14.73
N ASP A 198 -35.46 19.26 -14.99
CA ASP A 198 -34.95 19.49 -16.35
C ASP A 198 -34.33 18.22 -16.95
N ILE A 199 -33.70 17.39 -16.12
CA ILE A 199 -33.04 16.15 -16.54
C ILE A 199 -33.99 14.93 -16.40
N PHE A 200 -34.85 14.98 -15.38
CA PHE A 200 -35.80 13.91 -15.06
C PHE A 200 -37.18 14.54 -14.83
N PRO A 201 -37.98 14.74 -15.89
CA PRO A 201 -39.27 15.43 -15.80
C PRO A 201 -40.29 14.78 -14.82
N ALA A 202 -40.16 13.48 -14.57
CA ALA A 202 -40.98 12.73 -13.62
C ALA A 202 -40.51 12.87 -12.16
N ALA A 203 -39.41 13.53 -11.86
CA ALA A 203 -38.89 13.66 -10.53
C ALA A 203 -39.82 14.55 -9.67
N GLY A 204 -40.39 13.97 -8.60
CA GLY A 204 -41.30 14.66 -7.66
C GLY A 204 -42.75 14.67 -8.10
N THR A 205 -43.14 13.97 -9.14
CA THR A 205 -44.53 13.67 -9.47
C THR A 205 -44.92 12.33 -8.82
N PHE A 206 -45.30 12.39 -7.56
CA PHE A 206 -46.04 11.28 -6.94
C PHE A 206 -47.53 11.55 -7.16
N VAL A 207 -48.18 10.65 -7.87
CA VAL A 207 -49.66 10.58 -7.96
C VAL A 207 -50.14 9.58 -6.93
#